data_1cee2e40a756945f719e3246c70ef97b
#
_entry.id   1cee2e40a756945f719e3246c70ef97b
#
_cell.length_a   1.000
_cell.length_b   1.000
_cell.length_c   1.000
_cell.angle_alpha   90.00
_cell.angle_beta   90.00
_cell.angle_gamma   90.00
#
_symmetry.space_group_name_H-M   'P 1'
#
loop_
_entity.id
_entity.type
_entity.pdbx_description
1 polymer ?
#
loop_
_entity_poly.entity_id
_entity_poly.type
_entity_poly.pdbx_seq_one_letter_code
_entity_poly.pdbx_strand_id
1 'polypeptide(L)'
;MKYVVISRLAPGIDNARKALEVFQKAGLPAGTESSWAAIDGKTFISIVDTDEPDLVTSATYAPFFEETTTIPVAPLDDAWMKSILAAQNNWG
;
A
#
# COMPACT_ATOMS: atom_id res chain seq x y z
N MET A 1 -3.19 12.10 5.73
CA MET A 1 -2.64 11.02 6.54
C MET A 1 -1.90 10.05 5.64
N LYS A 2 -0.80 9.50 6.11
CA LYS A 2 0.01 8.58 5.30
C LYS A 2 -0.34 7.14 5.58
N TYR A 3 -0.28 6.35 4.52
CA TYR A 3 -0.53 4.91 4.58
C TYR A 3 0.56 4.16 3.82
N VAL A 4 0.92 3.01 4.36
CA VAL A 4 1.67 1.99 3.61
C VAL A 4 0.64 1.04 3.00
N VAL A 5 0.73 0.85 1.69
CA VAL A 5 -0.13 -0.08 0.96
C VAL A 5 0.72 -1.22 0.45
N ILE A 6 0.38 -2.42 0.84
CA ILE A 6 1.06 -3.65 0.42
C ILE A 6 0.07 -4.47 -0.39
N SER A 7 0.38 -4.69 -1.65
CA SER A 7 -0.50 -5.40 -2.59
C SER A 7 0.22 -6.58 -3.19
N ARG A 8 -0.47 -7.71 -3.32
CA ARG A 8 0.06 -8.89 -3.97
C ARG A 8 -0.73 -9.20 -5.24
N LEU A 9 -0.02 -9.27 -6.36
CA LEU A 9 -0.61 -9.54 -7.66
C LEU A 9 -1.15 -10.96 -7.71
N ALA A 10 -2.37 -11.13 -8.19
CA ALA A 10 -2.93 -12.46 -8.43
C ALA A 10 -2.10 -13.18 -9.51
N PRO A 11 -1.93 -14.50 -9.41
CA PRO A 11 -1.07 -15.24 -10.33
C PRO A 11 -1.62 -15.27 -11.76
N GLY A 12 -0.72 -15.48 -12.71
CA GLY A 12 -1.04 -15.62 -14.11
C GLY A 12 -0.51 -14.50 -14.99
N ILE A 13 0.07 -14.89 -16.13
CA ILE A 13 0.66 -13.92 -17.06
C ILE A 13 -0.39 -12.99 -17.68
N ASP A 14 -1.60 -13.46 -17.90
CA ASP A 14 -2.65 -12.62 -18.47
C ASP A 14 -3.09 -11.54 -17.49
N ASN A 15 -3.19 -11.89 -16.21
CA ASN A 15 -3.49 -10.92 -15.16
C ASN A 15 -2.39 -9.87 -15.07
N ALA A 16 -1.13 -10.28 -15.09
CA ALA A 16 0.01 -9.37 -15.04
C ALA A 16 0.04 -8.43 -16.25
N ARG A 17 -0.24 -8.93 -17.46
CA ARG A 17 -0.31 -8.09 -18.67
C ARG A 17 -1.40 -7.04 -18.58
N LYS A 18 -2.58 -7.42 -18.13
CA LYS A 18 -3.71 -6.49 -17.97
C LYS A 18 -3.40 -5.43 -16.92
N ALA A 19 -2.81 -5.82 -15.81
CA ALA A 19 -2.39 -4.89 -14.77
C ALA A 19 -1.37 -3.88 -15.31
N LEU A 20 -0.38 -4.33 -16.08
CA LEU A 20 0.60 -3.46 -16.71
C LEU A 20 -0.04 -2.48 -17.70
N GLU A 21 -0.98 -2.93 -18.51
CA GLU A 21 -1.70 -2.06 -19.44
C GLU A 21 -2.46 -0.95 -18.71
N VAL A 22 -3.15 -1.30 -17.61
CA VAL A 22 -3.86 -0.33 -16.80
C VAL A 22 -2.87 0.67 -16.18
N PHE A 23 -1.75 0.19 -15.66
CA PHE A 23 -0.72 1.05 -15.09
C PHE A 23 -0.16 2.04 -16.12
N GLN A 24 0.10 1.59 -17.35
CA GLN A 24 0.59 2.45 -18.42
C GLN A 24 -0.40 3.55 -18.81
N LYS A 25 -1.70 3.27 -18.68
CA LYS A 25 -2.75 4.24 -19.04
C LYS A 25 -3.13 5.16 -17.89
N ALA A 26 -3.27 4.61 -16.69
CA ALA A 26 -3.80 5.33 -15.53
C ALA A 26 -2.72 5.86 -14.58
N GLY A 27 -1.53 5.25 -14.59
CA GLY A 27 -0.46 5.61 -13.66
C GLY A 27 -0.75 5.16 -12.23
N LEU A 28 0.00 5.72 -11.29
CA LEU A 28 -0.18 5.44 -9.87
C LEU A 28 -1.40 6.18 -9.32
N PRO A 29 -2.06 5.64 -8.27
CA PRO A 29 -3.15 6.34 -7.60
C PRO A 29 -2.73 7.72 -7.12
N ALA A 30 -3.68 8.67 -7.11
CA ALA A 30 -3.44 10.01 -6.61
C ALA A 30 -2.97 9.98 -5.16
N GLY A 31 -1.99 10.82 -4.82
CA GLY A 31 -1.41 10.86 -3.49
C GLY A 31 -0.25 9.89 -3.27
N THR A 32 0.08 9.04 -4.24
CA THR A 32 1.22 8.13 -4.12
C THR A 32 2.53 8.92 -4.10
N GLU A 33 3.27 8.83 -3.01
CA GLU A 33 4.56 9.49 -2.85
C GLU A 33 5.71 8.64 -3.38
N SER A 34 5.65 7.34 -3.15
CA SER A 34 6.65 6.39 -3.64
C SER A 34 6.01 5.03 -3.84
N SER A 35 6.59 4.25 -4.74
CA SER A 35 6.11 2.91 -5.04
C SER A 35 7.30 2.00 -5.32
N TRP A 36 7.26 0.79 -4.79
CA TRP A 36 8.34 -0.17 -4.82
C TRP A 36 7.79 -1.54 -5.22
N ALA A 37 8.53 -2.25 -6.05
CA ALA A 37 8.24 -3.63 -6.38
C ALA A 37 9.21 -4.53 -5.63
N ALA A 38 8.70 -5.56 -4.98
CA ALA A 38 9.54 -6.57 -4.36
C ALA A 38 10.19 -7.46 -5.41
N ILE A 39 11.33 -8.03 -5.05
CA ILE A 39 12.10 -8.90 -5.97
C ILE A 39 11.32 -10.18 -6.33
N ASP A 40 10.33 -10.56 -5.53
CA ASP A 40 9.47 -11.72 -5.84
C ASP A 40 8.62 -11.55 -7.11
N GLY A 41 8.54 -10.33 -7.65
CA GLY A 41 7.79 -10.04 -8.87
C GLY A 41 6.29 -9.97 -8.71
N LYS A 42 5.77 -10.07 -7.49
CA LYS A 42 4.32 -10.09 -7.24
C LYS A 42 3.86 -9.17 -6.10
N THR A 43 4.76 -8.66 -5.30
CA THR A 43 4.44 -7.79 -4.17
C THR A 43 4.81 -6.35 -4.48
N PHE A 44 3.89 -5.44 -4.23
CA PHE A 44 4.09 -4.00 -4.45
C PHE A 44 3.86 -3.27 -3.14
N ILE A 45 4.71 -2.29 -2.85
CA ILE A 45 4.65 -1.50 -1.63
C ILE A 45 4.61 -0.03 -2.05
N SER A 46 3.63 0.71 -1.57
CA SER A 46 3.51 2.13 -1.85
C SER A 46 3.31 2.93 -0.58
N ILE A 47 3.83 4.15 -0.56
CA ILE A 47 3.52 5.15 0.45
C ILE A 47 2.55 6.14 -0.18
N VAL A 48 1.39 6.30 0.45
CA VAL A 48 0.32 7.16 -0.08
C VAL A 48 -0.13 8.15 0.98
N ASP A 49 -0.22 9.42 0.62
CA ASP A 49 -0.77 10.46 1.49
C ASP A 49 -2.15 10.84 0.97
N THR A 50 -3.18 10.53 1.74
CA THR A 50 -4.57 10.79 1.38
C THR A 50 -5.45 10.88 2.62
N ASP A 51 -6.54 11.63 2.51
CA ASP A 51 -7.59 11.66 3.53
C ASP A 51 -8.69 10.63 3.23
N GLU A 52 -8.62 9.97 2.09
CA GLU A 52 -9.61 9.00 1.63
C GLU A 52 -8.93 7.65 1.31
N PRO A 53 -8.57 6.85 2.33
CA PRO A 53 -7.82 5.61 2.13
C PRO A 53 -8.52 4.59 1.24
N ASP A 54 -9.83 4.64 1.15
CA ASP A 54 -10.58 3.72 0.28
C ASP A 54 -10.26 3.92 -1.20
N LEU A 55 -9.82 5.10 -1.59
CA LEU A 55 -9.40 5.38 -2.97
C LEU A 55 -8.07 4.73 -3.32
N VAL A 56 -7.25 4.38 -2.32
CA VAL A 56 -5.95 3.73 -2.53
C VAL A 56 -6.15 2.30 -3.03
N THR A 57 -7.24 1.65 -2.60
CA THR A 57 -7.64 0.33 -3.07
C THR A 57 -8.66 0.43 -4.19
N SER A 58 -8.50 1.44 -5.05
CA SER A 58 -9.48 1.81 -6.05
C SER A 58 -9.89 0.64 -6.94
N ALA A 59 -11.11 0.72 -7.48
CA ALA A 59 -11.63 -0.25 -8.44
C ALA A 59 -10.73 -0.45 -9.66
N THR A 60 -9.84 0.50 -9.94
CA THR A 60 -8.90 0.44 -11.05
C THR A 60 -7.92 -0.74 -10.91
N TYR A 61 -7.36 -0.96 -9.71
CA TYR A 61 -6.34 -1.98 -9.47
C TYR A 61 -6.82 -3.18 -8.66
N ALA A 62 -7.88 -3.03 -7.88
CA ALA A 62 -8.39 -4.09 -7.02
C ALA A 62 -8.58 -5.45 -7.74
N PRO A 63 -9.10 -5.50 -8.98
CA PRO A 63 -9.30 -6.77 -9.67
C PRO A 63 -8.02 -7.55 -9.97
N PHE A 64 -6.85 -6.88 -9.95
CA PHE A 64 -5.58 -7.51 -10.30
C PHE A 64 -4.84 -8.07 -9.11
N PHE A 65 -5.24 -7.70 -7.89
CA PHE A 65 -4.58 -8.10 -6.67
C PHE A 65 -5.40 -9.11 -5.90
N GLU A 66 -4.75 -10.16 -5.41
CA GLU A 66 -5.41 -11.14 -4.54
C GLU A 66 -5.43 -10.71 -3.08
N GLU A 67 -4.58 -9.77 -2.71
CA GLU A 67 -4.49 -9.26 -1.35
C GLU A 67 -3.98 -7.83 -1.35
N THR A 68 -4.61 -6.98 -0.57
CA THR A 68 -4.17 -5.60 -0.35
C THR A 68 -4.33 -5.26 1.12
N THR A 69 -3.24 -4.79 1.74
CA THR A 69 -3.22 -4.35 3.12
C THR A 69 -2.86 -2.87 3.15
N THR A 70 -3.67 -2.07 3.84
CA THR A 70 -3.46 -0.64 4.00
C THR A 70 -3.24 -0.34 5.48
N ILE A 71 -2.07 0.21 5.82
CA ILE A 71 -1.66 0.44 7.20
C ILE A 71 -1.40 1.94 7.38
N PRO A 72 -2.13 2.62 8.28
CA PRO A 72 -1.81 4.01 8.60
C PRO A 72 -0.45 4.09 9.28
N VAL A 73 0.34 5.08 8.90
CA VAL A 73 1.69 5.27 9.45
C VAL A 73 1.91 6.71 9.87
N ALA A 74 2.83 6.90 10.79
CA ALA A 74 3.26 8.22 11.25
C ALA A 74 4.79 8.26 11.32
N PRO A 75 5.41 9.45 11.25
CA PRO A 75 6.84 9.56 11.44
C PRO A 75 7.29 8.95 12.76
N LEU A 76 8.41 8.25 12.74
CA LEU A 76 8.99 7.68 13.95
C LEU A 76 9.79 8.77 14.67
N ASP A 77 9.21 9.34 15.71
CA ASP A 77 9.83 10.37 16.55
C ASP A 77 9.75 9.98 18.03
N ASP A 78 10.33 10.81 18.90
CA ASP A 78 10.37 10.51 20.34
C ASP A 78 8.97 10.42 20.96
N ALA A 79 8.04 11.27 20.53
CA ALA A 79 6.67 11.24 21.05
C ALA A 79 5.97 9.94 20.67
N TRP A 80 6.14 9.50 19.43
CA TRP A 80 5.58 8.24 18.94
C TRP A 80 6.20 7.02 19.62
N MET A 81 7.52 7.04 19.86
CA MET A 81 8.20 5.98 20.60
C MET A 81 7.65 5.84 22.02
N LYS A 82 7.41 6.95 22.71
CA LYS A 82 6.80 6.94 24.03
C LYS A 82 5.39 6.37 24.01
N SER A 83 4.61 6.70 22.97
CA SER A 83 3.26 6.16 22.79
C SER A 83 3.28 4.66 22.57
N ILE A 84 4.23 4.16 21.79
CA ILE A 84 4.41 2.71 21.53
C ILE A 84 4.76 1.98 22.83
N LEU A 85 5.68 2.53 23.62
CA LEU A 85 6.06 1.95 24.91
C LEU A 85 4.86 1.89 25.88
N ALA A 86 4.08 2.96 25.94
CA ALA A 86 2.88 2.98 26.78
C ALA A 86 1.86 1.94 26.35
N ALA A 87 1.66 1.78 25.04
CA ALA A 87 0.75 0.76 24.51
C ALA A 87 1.23 -0.66 24.85
N GLN A 88 2.53 -0.92 24.75
CA GLN A 88 3.11 -2.22 25.07
C GLN A 88 2.97 -2.54 26.57
N ASN A 89 3.15 -1.55 27.43
CA ASN A 89 2.95 -1.73 28.87
C ASN A 89 1.50 -2.12 29.22
N ASN A 90 0.53 -1.60 28.48
CA ASN A 90 -0.88 -1.95 28.68
C ASN A 90 -1.22 -3.35 28.20
N TRP A 91 -0.44 -3.89 27.28
CA TRP A 91 -0.66 -5.21 26.68
C TRP A 91 0.15 -6.32 27.37
N GLY A 92 1.21 -5.92 28.03
CA GLY A 92 2.17 -6.84 28.61
C GLY A 92 2.03 -7.03 30.08
#